data_0b617d7cc92bdd3db7ac7070a17ec71a
#
_entry.id   0b617d7cc92bdd3db7ac7070a17ec71a
#
_cell.length_a   1.000
_cell.length_b   1.000
_cell.length_c   1.000
_cell.angle_alpha   90.00
_cell.angle_beta   90.00
_cell.angle_gamma   90.00
#
_symmetry.space_group_name_H-M   'P 1'
#
loop_
_entity.id
_entity.type
_entity.pdbx_description
1 polymer ?
#
loop_
_entity_poly.entity_id
_entity_poly.type
_entity_poly.pdbx_seq_one_letter_code
_entity_poly.pdbx_strand_id
1 'polypeptide(L)'
;VGDARVVALGESMHRTHEFLAWRNRLLRFLVERAGFTAIVLESGVVEGLSVDDWVRSGEGRLRDVLNDGVTYHFGKCQETLDLVVWLREKTVAGAPLRFYGMDVPDSASSSLPAVQHVVTFLDSADPHYARHVRDILLPEFEYLPADRSGLARAATALHAYLGLAEERRRAMTSAISGMTERVRARRTDYVQSGADADVVDVAVRAAELARSTDAFLAAMAEGASRTWAPANIRDSAMVDAVEWVLQREERVVLFAANGHTRTTPYHAPPFVTEPLATVGTHLRARLGYDLRVIGTTFGGGAAVCRAALCTAASTTLVRAACSISAPPRVPNSRWVLMTLVMFVM
;
A
#
# COMPACT_ATOMS: atom_id res chain seq x y z
N VAL A 1 10.63 -16.48 -15.30
CA VAL A 1 10.68 -15.97 -13.92
C VAL A 1 11.95 -16.47 -13.23
N GLY A 2 12.39 -17.70 -13.54
CA GLY A 2 13.62 -18.29 -12.99
C GLY A 2 13.64 -18.28 -11.46
N ASP A 3 14.81 -17.98 -10.90
CA ASP A 3 15.07 -17.98 -9.47
C ASP A 3 14.74 -16.64 -8.78
N ALA A 4 14.01 -15.74 -9.45
CA ALA A 4 13.66 -14.44 -8.90
C ALA A 4 12.94 -14.56 -7.54
N ARG A 5 13.36 -13.76 -6.58
CA ARG A 5 12.72 -13.66 -5.26
C ARG A 5 11.46 -12.79 -5.31
N VAL A 6 11.45 -11.77 -6.16
CA VAL A 6 10.32 -10.85 -6.33
C VAL A 6 9.86 -10.83 -7.77
N VAL A 7 8.58 -11.10 -8.00
CA VAL A 7 7.90 -10.82 -9.27
C VAL A 7 6.94 -9.65 -9.05
N ALA A 8 7.29 -8.48 -9.56
CA ALA A 8 6.45 -7.29 -9.48
C ALA A 8 5.52 -7.22 -10.70
N LEU A 9 4.23 -7.20 -10.45
CA LEU A 9 3.17 -7.06 -11.44
C LEU A 9 2.65 -5.64 -11.38
N GLY A 10 2.84 -4.90 -12.46
CA GLY A 10 2.41 -3.51 -12.57
C GLY A 10 1.08 -3.37 -13.31
N GLU A 11 0.23 -2.44 -12.86
CA GLU A 11 -0.97 -2.03 -13.59
C GLU A 11 -0.94 -0.56 -13.99
N SER A 12 -1.53 -0.22 -15.14
CA SER A 12 -1.61 1.16 -15.61
C SER A 12 -2.80 1.93 -15.04
N MET A 13 -3.79 1.24 -14.49
CA MET A 13 -4.96 1.84 -13.86
C MET A 13 -5.51 0.93 -12.78
N HIS A 14 -5.69 1.47 -11.57
CA HIS A 14 -6.28 0.77 -10.43
C HIS A 14 -7.70 0.29 -10.70
N ARG A 15 -8.06 -0.85 -10.10
CA ARG A 15 -9.41 -1.42 -10.07
C ARG A 15 -9.99 -1.74 -11.45
N THR A 16 -9.13 -1.95 -12.43
CA THR A 16 -9.54 -2.44 -13.75
C THR A 16 -9.68 -3.96 -13.67
N HIS A 17 -10.87 -4.46 -14.00
CA HIS A 17 -11.21 -5.89 -13.94
C HIS A 17 -10.12 -6.77 -14.59
N GLU A 18 -9.73 -6.43 -15.80
CA GLU A 18 -8.81 -7.24 -16.61
C GLU A 18 -7.42 -7.32 -15.96
N PHE A 19 -6.91 -6.23 -15.38
CA PHE A 19 -5.62 -6.25 -14.68
C PHE A 19 -5.69 -7.07 -13.40
N LEU A 20 -6.78 -6.95 -12.63
CA LEU A 20 -6.96 -7.71 -11.41
C LEU A 20 -7.18 -9.20 -11.68
N ALA A 21 -7.97 -9.55 -12.70
CA ALA A 21 -8.19 -10.93 -13.12
C ALA A 21 -6.89 -11.57 -13.64
N TRP A 22 -6.11 -10.83 -14.45
CA TRP A 22 -4.80 -11.27 -14.92
C TRP A 22 -3.82 -11.45 -13.77
N ARG A 23 -3.76 -10.51 -12.82
CA ARG A 23 -2.96 -10.63 -11.58
C ARG A 23 -3.28 -11.95 -10.86
N ASN A 24 -4.56 -12.23 -10.63
CA ASN A 24 -4.99 -13.43 -9.93
C ASN A 24 -4.55 -14.70 -10.68
N ARG A 25 -4.69 -14.71 -12.01
CA ARG A 25 -4.26 -15.85 -12.85
C ARG A 25 -2.74 -16.06 -12.77
N LEU A 26 -1.97 -14.97 -12.85
CA LEU A 26 -0.52 -15.09 -12.82
C LEU A 26 -0.01 -15.44 -11.42
N LEU A 27 -0.62 -14.91 -10.36
CA LEU A 27 -0.29 -15.31 -9.00
C LEU A 27 -0.52 -16.81 -8.78
N ARG A 28 -1.66 -17.34 -9.23
CA ARG A 28 -1.94 -18.78 -9.14
C ARG A 28 -0.85 -19.60 -9.83
N PHE A 29 -0.46 -19.21 -11.02
CA PHE A 29 0.63 -19.86 -11.74
C PHE A 29 1.96 -19.81 -10.98
N LEU A 30 2.32 -18.63 -10.44
CA LEU A 30 3.57 -18.42 -9.70
C LEU A 30 3.60 -19.25 -8.40
N VAL A 31 2.50 -19.34 -7.70
CA VAL A 31 2.37 -20.18 -6.50
C VAL A 31 2.47 -21.66 -6.86
N GLU A 32 1.69 -22.13 -7.85
CA GLU A 32 1.57 -23.56 -8.16
C GLU A 32 2.78 -24.12 -8.92
N ARG A 33 3.54 -23.27 -9.62
CA ARG A 33 4.61 -23.73 -10.53
C ARG A 33 5.99 -23.16 -10.20
N ALA A 34 6.07 -22.13 -9.36
CA ALA A 34 7.32 -21.42 -9.12
C ALA A 34 7.62 -21.17 -7.64
N GLY A 35 6.83 -21.74 -6.71
CA GLY A 35 7.11 -21.72 -5.27
C GLY A 35 6.99 -20.35 -4.61
N PHE A 36 6.15 -19.45 -5.14
CA PHE A 36 5.83 -18.19 -4.47
C PHE A 36 4.86 -18.46 -3.33
N THR A 37 5.10 -17.84 -2.17
CA THR A 37 4.35 -18.09 -0.92
C THR A 37 3.49 -16.92 -0.48
N ALA A 38 3.73 -15.72 -1.02
CA ALA A 38 3.03 -14.52 -0.58
C ALA A 38 2.69 -13.56 -1.72
N ILE A 39 1.60 -12.80 -1.51
CA ILE A 39 1.30 -11.59 -2.27
C ILE A 39 1.53 -10.36 -1.41
N VAL A 40 2.19 -9.35 -1.99
CA VAL A 40 2.40 -8.03 -1.41
C VAL A 40 1.64 -7.01 -2.25
N LEU A 41 0.59 -6.43 -1.70
CA LEU A 41 -0.31 -5.53 -2.43
C LEU A 41 0.01 -4.07 -2.13
N GLU A 42 -0.16 -3.17 -3.12
CA GLU A 42 -0.22 -1.72 -2.90
C GLU A 42 -1.46 -1.38 -2.04
N SER A 43 -1.33 -1.62 -0.76
CA SER A 43 -2.34 -1.44 0.27
C SER A 43 -1.66 -1.23 1.61
N GLY A 44 -2.34 -0.63 2.58
CA GLY A 44 -1.76 -0.38 3.89
C GLY A 44 -1.25 -1.66 4.56
N VAL A 45 -0.02 -1.59 5.09
CA VAL A 45 0.61 -2.74 5.77
C VAL A 45 -0.21 -3.17 6.97
N VAL A 46 -0.60 -2.20 7.80
CA VAL A 46 -1.28 -2.47 9.08
C VAL A 46 -2.69 -3.00 8.85
N GLU A 47 -3.41 -2.43 7.90
CA GLU A 47 -4.74 -2.89 7.51
C GLU A 47 -4.68 -4.31 6.95
N GLY A 48 -3.65 -4.60 6.15
CA GLY A 48 -3.44 -5.91 5.53
C GLY A 48 -3.25 -7.06 6.54
N LEU A 49 -2.88 -6.77 7.79
CA LEU A 49 -2.74 -7.78 8.84
C LEU A 49 -4.05 -8.53 9.08
N SER A 50 -5.18 -7.84 9.08
CA SER A 50 -6.50 -8.47 9.25
C SER A 50 -6.87 -9.40 8.09
N VAL A 51 -6.42 -9.07 6.87
CA VAL A 51 -6.61 -9.94 5.69
C VAL A 51 -5.76 -11.20 5.80
N ASP A 52 -4.49 -11.06 6.21
CA ASP A 52 -3.62 -12.21 6.43
C ASP A 52 -4.15 -13.11 7.56
N ASP A 53 -4.64 -12.53 8.65
CA ASP A 53 -5.28 -13.26 9.73
C ASP A 53 -6.50 -14.05 9.22
N TRP A 54 -7.33 -13.44 8.37
CA TRP A 54 -8.46 -14.14 7.77
C TRP A 54 -7.99 -15.29 6.84
N VAL A 55 -6.96 -15.07 6.04
CA VAL A 55 -6.37 -16.14 5.19
C VAL A 55 -5.94 -17.33 6.04
N ARG A 56 -5.41 -17.10 7.23
CA ARG A 56 -4.93 -18.16 8.13
C ARG A 56 -6.04 -18.80 8.98
N SER A 57 -6.94 -18.02 9.54
CA SER A 57 -7.97 -18.47 10.49
C SER A 57 -9.34 -18.71 9.85
N GLY A 58 -9.74 -17.89 8.90
CA GLY A 58 -11.09 -17.83 8.34
C GLY A 58 -12.09 -17.13 9.25
N GLU A 59 -11.64 -16.47 10.31
CA GLU A 59 -12.52 -15.80 11.28
C GLU A 59 -13.03 -14.45 10.75
N GLY A 60 -14.29 -14.15 11.02
CA GLY A 60 -14.95 -12.90 10.62
C GLY A 60 -15.58 -12.95 9.23
N ARG A 61 -16.37 -11.91 8.92
CA ARG A 61 -17.01 -11.75 7.61
C ARG A 61 -16.01 -11.21 6.61
N LEU A 62 -15.65 -11.98 5.59
CA LEU A 62 -14.64 -11.59 4.60
C LEU A 62 -14.87 -10.19 3.99
N ARG A 63 -16.13 -9.82 3.70
CA ARG A 63 -16.41 -8.50 3.13
C ARG A 63 -16.07 -7.34 4.08
N ASP A 64 -16.26 -7.52 5.37
CA ASP A 64 -15.90 -6.51 6.37
C ASP A 64 -14.37 -6.46 6.50
N VAL A 65 -13.72 -7.63 6.58
CA VAL A 65 -12.24 -7.73 6.57
C VAL A 65 -11.61 -7.06 5.35
N LEU A 66 -12.15 -7.29 4.14
CA LEU A 66 -11.64 -6.66 2.93
C LEU A 66 -11.93 -5.16 2.86
N ASN A 67 -13.07 -4.73 3.40
CA ASN A 67 -13.45 -3.31 3.38
C ASN A 67 -12.51 -2.47 4.26
N ASP A 68 -12.08 -3.03 5.38
CA ASP A 68 -11.21 -2.38 6.36
C ASP A 68 -9.73 -2.71 6.15
N GLY A 69 -9.43 -3.92 5.66
CA GLY A 69 -8.08 -4.45 5.51
C GLY A 69 -7.40 -4.19 4.17
N VAL A 70 -8.13 -3.69 3.15
CA VAL A 70 -7.55 -3.38 1.84
C VAL A 70 -7.86 -1.95 1.44
N THR A 71 -6.83 -1.12 1.37
CA THR A 71 -6.95 0.32 1.08
C THR A 71 -7.24 0.60 -0.40
N TYR A 72 -7.40 1.88 -0.77
CA TYR A 72 -7.68 2.34 -2.15
C TYR A 72 -8.90 1.71 -2.81
N HIS A 73 -9.87 1.19 -2.03
CA HIS A 73 -11.06 0.48 -2.51
C HIS A 73 -10.80 -0.84 -3.27
N PHE A 74 -9.59 -1.36 -3.25
CA PHE A 74 -9.33 -2.69 -3.81
C PHE A 74 -10.14 -3.78 -3.10
N GLY A 75 -10.43 -3.62 -1.80
CA GLY A 75 -11.27 -4.55 -1.04
C GLY A 75 -12.72 -4.65 -1.53
N LYS A 76 -13.20 -3.67 -2.32
CA LYS A 76 -14.53 -3.67 -2.93
C LYS A 76 -14.57 -4.39 -4.28
N CYS A 77 -13.42 -4.74 -4.86
CA CYS A 77 -13.34 -5.44 -6.13
C CYS A 77 -13.61 -6.94 -5.93
N GLN A 78 -14.43 -7.52 -6.82
CA GLN A 78 -14.73 -8.95 -6.77
C GLN A 78 -13.46 -9.79 -6.92
N GLU A 79 -12.54 -9.36 -7.77
CA GLU A 79 -11.26 -10.04 -8.02
C GLU A 79 -10.38 -10.08 -6.77
N THR A 80 -10.46 -9.09 -5.88
CA THR A 80 -9.75 -9.11 -4.60
C THR A 80 -10.40 -10.09 -3.62
N LEU A 81 -11.73 -10.16 -3.61
CA LEU A 81 -12.44 -11.18 -2.85
C LEU A 81 -12.07 -12.58 -3.34
N ASP A 82 -12.13 -12.81 -4.65
CA ASP A 82 -11.77 -14.09 -5.28
C ASP A 82 -10.32 -14.50 -4.99
N LEU A 83 -9.42 -13.51 -4.95
CA LEU A 83 -8.02 -13.71 -4.58
C LEU A 83 -7.91 -14.21 -3.14
N VAL A 84 -8.51 -13.50 -2.18
CA VAL A 84 -8.36 -13.80 -0.75
C VAL A 84 -9.05 -15.14 -0.40
N VAL A 85 -10.20 -15.45 -1.01
CA VAL A 85 -10.84 -16.77 -0.90
C VAL A 85 -9.89 -17.85 -1.39
N TRP A 86 -9.28 -17.68 -2.56
CA TRP A 86 -8.35 -18.65 -3.10
C TRP A 86 -7.09 -18.82 -2.22
N LEU A 87 -6.54 -17.74 -1.66
CA LEU A 87 -5.42 -17.83 -0.70
C LEU A 87 -5.82 -18.70 0.50
N ARG A 88 -7.01 -18.47 1.04
CA ARG A 88 -7.55 -19.28 2.15
C ARG A 88 -7.70 -20.76 1.78
N GLU A 89 -8.31 -21.06 0.64
CA GLU A 89 -8.48 -22.42 0.15
C GLU A 89 -7.14 -23.16 0.04
N LYS A 90 -6.11 -22.49 -0.52
CA LYS A 90 -4.77 -23.08 -0.63
C LYS A 90 -4.11 -23.27 0.74
N THR A 91 -4.26 -22.31 1.64
CA THR A 91 -3.72 -22.39 3.01
C THR A 91 -4.33 -23.59 3.76
N VAL A 92 -5.65 -23.76 3.69
CA VAL A 92 -6.34 -24.94 4.27
C VAL A 92 -5.90 -26.24 3.64
N ALA A 93 -5.59 -26.24 2.34
CA ALA A 93 -5.09 -27.42 1.62
C ALA A 93 -3.59 -27.72 1.89
N GLY A 94 -2.95 -27.01 2.82
CA GLY A 94 -1.57 -27.28 3.25
C GLY A 94 -0.49 -26.46 2.52
N ALA A 95 -0.87 -25.46 1.70
CA ALA A 95 0.06 -24.49 1.14
C ALA A 95 -0.09 -23.16 1.91
N PRO A 96 0.78 -22.87 2.90
CA PRO A 96 0.61 -21.69 3.77
C PRO A 96 0.92 -20.40 3.02
N LEU A 97 -0.10 -19.85 2.37
CA LEU A 97 0.03 -18.60 1.64
C LEU A 97 -0.22 -17.39 2.55
N ARG A 98 0.47 -16.29 2.27
CA ARG A 98 0.43 -15.09 3.08
C ARG A 98 -0.01 -13.88 2.25
N PHE A 99 -0.67 -12.95 2.93
CA PHE A 99 -1.07 -11.67 2.38
C PHE A 99 -0.40 -10.52 3.13
N TYR A 100 0.20 -9.60 2.40
CA TYR A 100 0.84 -8.41 2.96
C TYR A 100 0.40 -7.15 2.21
N GLY A 101 0.30 -6.05 2.94
CA GLY A 101 0.36 -4.71 2.36
C GLY A 101 1.81 -4.23 2.26
N MET A 102 2.06 -3.21 1.44
CA MET A 102 3.36 -2.55 1.40
C MET A 102 3.29 -1.04 1.57
N ASP A 103 2.10 -0.46 1.55
CA ASP A 103 1.90 0.99 1.56
C ASP A 103 1.73 1.55 2.98
N VAL A 104 1.88 2.85 3.09
CA VAL A 104 1.55 3.58 4.30
C VAL A 104 0.04 3.50 4.58
N PRO A 105 -0.39 3.58 5.85
CA PRO A 105 -1.78 3.35 6.22
C PRO A 105 -2.76 4.38 5.68
N ASP A 106 -4.04 4.02 5.75
CA ASP A 106 -5.22 4.84 5.46
C ASP A 106 -5.19 5.48 4.06
N SER A 107 -4.76 4.72 3.05
CA SER A 107 -4.58 5.23 1.68
C SER A 107 -3.69 6.48 1.62
N ALA A 108 -2.61 6.51 2.40
CA ALA A 108 -1.67 7.61 2.55
C ALA A 108 -2.29 8.92 3.09
N SER A 109 -3.34 8.82 3.90
CA SER A 109 -4.05 10.01 4.42
C SER A 109 -3.94 10.22 5.93
N SER A 110 -3.53 9.22 6.69
CA SER A 110 -3.37 9.31 8.14
C SER A 110 -2.47 8.20 8.70
N SER A 111 -1.70 8.53 9.73
CA SER A 111 -0.94 7.57 10.53
C SER A 111 -1.78 6.88 11.62
N LEU A 112 -3.05 7.27 11.80
CA LEU A 112 -3.91 6.77 12.88
C LEU A 112 -4.00 5.24 12.95
N PRO A 113 -4.22 4.48 11.85
CA PRO A 113 -4.30 3.02 11.94
C PRO A 113 -3.02 2.39 12.51
N ALA A 114 -1.86 2.90 12.12
CA ALA A 114 -0.59 2.43 12.63
C ALA A 114 -0.38 2.79 14.11
N VAL A 115 -0.73 4.02 14.52
CA VAL A 115 -0.70 4.43 15.93
C VAL A 115 -1.64 3.57 16.78
N GLN A 116 -2.86 3.30 16.30
CA GLN A 116 -3.81 2.43 17.01
C GLN A 116 -3.28 1.00 17.17
N HIS A 117 -2.64 0.45 16.15
CA HIS A 117 -2.01 -0.87 16.23
C HIS A 117 -0.90 -0.89 17.30
N VAL A 118 -0.04 0.12 17.32
CA VAL A 118 1.02 0.25 18.34
C VAL A 118 0.41 0.36 19.76
N VAL A 119 -0.65 1.15 19.93
CA VAL A 119 -1.34 1.29 21.23
C VAL A 119 -1.92 -0.05 21.68
N THR A 120 -2.55 -0.80 20.77
CA THR A 120 -3.08 -2.13 21.08
C THR A 120 -1.98 -3.09 21.55
N PHE A 121 -0.82 -3.10 20.91
CA PHE A 121 0.34 -3.85 21.37
C PHE A 121 0.81 -3.40 22.75
N LEU A 122 0.94 -2.09 22.96
CA LEU A 122 1.43 -1.52 24.20
C LEU A 122 0.45 -1.78 25.39
N ASP A 123 -0.82 -2.01 25.15
CA ASP A 123 -1.78 -2.35 26.22
C ASP A 123 -1.35 -3.56 27.04
N SER A 124 -0.74 -4.54 26.38
CA SER A 124 -0.22 -5.73 27.05
C SER A 124 1.27 -5.58 27.41
N ALA A 125 2.09 -4.95 26.56
CA ALA A 125 3.53 -4.91 26.71
C ALA A 125 4.05 -3.76 27.58
N ASP A 126 3.36 -2.60 27.59
CA ASP A 126 3.72 -1.39 28.35
C ASP A 126 2.47 -0.54 28.66
N PRO A 127 1.57 -1.01 29.55
CA PRO A 127 0.26 -0.36 29.78
C PRO A 127 0.35 1.09 30.26
N HIS A 128 1.43 1.42 30.98
CA HIS A 128 1.66 2.80 31.41
C HIS A 128 1.91 3.72 30.23
N TYR A 129 2.75 3.30 29.30
CA TYR A 129 3.05 4.08 28.12
C TYR A 129 1.90 4.08 27.09
N ALA A 130 1.13 3.00 27.00
CA ALA A 130 -0.10 2.96 26.22
C ALA A 130 -1.07 4.09 26.61
N ARG A 131 -1.29 4.30 27.93
CA ARG A 131 -2.11 5.42 28.43
C ARG A 131 -1.54 6.76 28.00
N HIS A 132 -0.24 6.98 28.16
CA HIS A 132 0.42 8.21 27.74
C HIS A 132 0.19 8.52 26.23
N VAL A 133 0.34 7.51 25.36
CA VAL A 133 0.09 7.68 23.91
C VAL A 133 -1.38 8.01 23.66
N ARG A 134 -2.33 7.37 24.36
CA ARG A 134 -3.76 7.67 24.25
C ARG A 134 -4.07 9.09 24.65
N ASP A 135 -3.50 9.56 25.74
CA ASP A 135 -3.83 10.86 26.31
C ASP A 135 -3.24 12.02 25.49
N ILE A 136 -2.08 11.80 24.83
CA ILE A 136 -1.35 12.87 24.14
C ILE A 136 -1.53 12.80 22.62
N LEU A 137 -1.49 11.59 22.03
CA LEU A 137 -1.41 11.46 20.57
C LEU A 137 -2.77 11.17 19.94
N LEU A 138 -3.62 10.31 20.51
CA LEU A 138 -4.90 9.99 19.88
C LEU A 138 -5.84 11.19 19.71
N PRO A 139 -5.93 12.17 20.64
CA PRO A 139 -6.76 13.35 20.45
C PRO A 139 -6.31 14.22 19.26
N GLU A 140 -5.04 14.15 18.88
CA GLU A 140 -4.53 14.89 17.73
C GLU A 140 -5.14 14.45 16.38
N PHE A 141 -5.76 13.27 16.34
CA PHE A 141 -6.45 12.73 15.17
C PHE A 141 -7.94 13.09 15.07
N GLU A 142 -8.48 13.91 16.01
CA GLU A 142 -9.89 14.34 15.96
C GLU A 142 -10.23 15.19 14.72
N TYR A 143 -9.23 15.71 14.00
CA TYR A 143 -9.43 16.40 12.72
C TYR A 143 -9.91 15.46 11.60
N LEU A 144 -9.74 14.16 11.76
CA LEU A 144 -10.10 13.19 10.73
C LEU A 144 -11.63 13.12 10.55
N PRO A 145 -12.12 12.99 9.31
CA PRO A 145 -13.55 12.84 9.06
C PRO A 145 -14.09 11.55 9.72
N ALA A 146 -15.31 11.65 10.23
CA ALA A 146 -15.98 10.52 10.91
C ALA A 146 -16.27 9.34 9.97
N ASP A 147 -16.56 9.63 8.68
CA ASP A 147 -16.74 8.59 7.67
C ASP A 147 -15.38 7.99 7.26
N ARG A 148 -15.22 6.70 7.49
CA ARG A 148 -13.96 5.98 7.31
C ARG A 148 -13.88 5.22 6.00
N SER A 149 -14.73 5.45 5.03
CA SER A 149 -14.70 4.70 3.78
C SER A 149 -14.23 5.51 2.57
N GLY A 150 -13.11 5.10 2.01
CA GLY A 150 -12.76 5.33 0.63
C GLY A 150 -11.88 6.51 0.26
N LEU A 151 -11.55 6.64 -1.04
CA LEU A 151 -10.71 7.70 -1.60
C LEU A 151 -11.23 9.11 -1.31
N ALA A 152 -12.55 9.30 -1.22
CA ALA A 152 -13.13 10.58 -0.84
C ALA A 152 -12.71 10.99 0.57
N ARG A 153 -12.61 10.02 1.49
CA ARG A 153 -12.09 10.28 2.84
C ARG A 153 -10.62 10.64 2.83
N ALA A 154 -9.79 9.92 2.06
CA ALA A 154 -8.36 10.21 1.98
C ALA A 154 -8.10 11.66 1.55
N ALA A 155 -8.80 12.16 0.51
CA ALA A 155 -8.71 13.54 0.08
C ALA A 155 -9.18 14.53 1.17
N THR A 156 -10.27 14.22 1.87
CA THR A 156 -10.80 15.05 2.96
C THR A 156 -9.87 15.06 4.16
N ALA A 157 -9.31 13.91 4.54
CA ALA A 157 -8.37 13.78 5.64
C ALA A 157 -7.07 14.54 5.36
N LEU A 158 -6.52 14.42 4.14
CA LEU A 158 -5.35 15.19 3.73
C LEU A 158 -5.64 16.70 3.78
N HIS A 159 -6.78 17.15 3.24
CA HIS A 159 -7.16 18.57 3.28
C HIS A 159 -7.28 19.08 4.73
N ALA A 160 -7.89 18.29 5.61
CA ALA A 160 -8.02 18.64 7.03
C ALA A 160 -6.65 18.72 7.73
N TYR A 161 -5.73 17.76 7.44
CA TYR A 161 -4.35 17.82 7.94
C TYR A 161 -3.61 19.09 7.47
N LEU A 162 -3.73 19.43 6.19
CA LEU A 162 -3.10 20.63 5.62
C LEU A 162 -3.63 21.93 6.27
N GLY A 163 -4.86 21.92 6.78
CA GLY A 163 -5.49 23.02 7.51
C GLY A 163 -5.09 23.15 8.98
N LEU A 164 -4.36 22.16 9.54
CA LEU A 164 -3.89 22.25 10.93
C LEU A 164 -2.82 23.34 11.09
N ALA A 165 -2.80 23.98 12.27
CA ALA A 165 -1.71 24.88 12.63
C ALA A 165 -0.36 24.12 12.62
N GLU A 166 0.69 24.83 12.22
CA GLU A 166 2.03 24.22 12.08
C GLU A 166 2.54 23.66 13.42
N GLU A 167 2.28 24.36 14.52
CA GLU A 167 2.65 23.95 15.88
C GLU A 167 1.99 22.61 16.22
N ARG A 168 0.73 22.41 15.84
CA ARG A 168 0.01 21.16 16.06
C ARG A 168 0.62 20.01 15.24
N ARG A 169 0.91 20.24 13.96
CA ARG A 169 1.61 19.24 13.12
C ARG A 169 2.97 18.86 13.71
N ARG A 170 3.75 19.85 14.17
CA ARG A 170 5.05 19.60 14.84
C ARG A 170 4.90 18.81 16.13
N ALA A 171 3.88 19.08 16.92
CA ALA A 171 3.60 18.32 18.15
C ALA A 171 3.26 16.86 17.82
N MET A 172 2.42 16.61 16.81
CA MET A 172 2.13 15.26 16.31
C MET A 172 3.40 14.53 15.86
N THR A 173 4.22 15.16 15.03
CA THR A 173 5.50 14.62 14.57
C THR A 173 6.42 14.24 15.73
N SER A 174 6.53 15.10 16.75
CA SER A 174 7.33 14.83 17.94
C SER A 174 6.80 13.63 18.73
N ALA A 175 5.48 13.57 18.94
CA ALA A 175 4.84 12.48 19.68
C ALA A 175 4.96 11.12 18.94
N ILE A 176 4.72 11.10 17.62
CA ILE A 176 4.88 9.91 16.79
C ILE A 176 6.34 9.44 16.78
N SER A 177 7.29 10.37 16.64
CA SER A 177 8.73 10.05 16.68
C SER A 177 9.14 9.46 18.04
N GLY A 178 8.68 10.07 19.14
CA GLY A 178 8.94 9.58 20.49
C GLY A 178 8.36 8.18 20.73
N MET A 179 7.13 7.93 20.26
CA MET A 179 6.51 6.61 20.31
C MET A 179 7.34 5.59 19.51
N THR A 180 7.74 5.94 18.28
CA THR A 180 8.50 5.06 17.41
C THR A 180 9.84 4.68 18.03
N GLU A 181 10.60 5.66 18.54
CA GLU A 181 11.89 5.40 19.18
C GLU A 181 11.74 4.55 20.45
N ARG A 182 10.71 4.77 21.27
CA ARG A 182 10.47 3.95 22.46
C ARG A 182 10.19 2.49 22.10
N VAL A 183 9.26 2.25 21.16
CA VAL A 183 8.90 0.87 20.77
C VAL A 183 10.11 0.15 20.20
N ARG A 184 10.89 0.83 19.34
CA ARG A 184 12.10 0.29 18.73
C ARG A 184 13.18 -0.01 19.76
N ALA A 185 13.49 0.94 20.65
CA ALA A 185 14.53 0.81 21.66
C ALA A 185 14.22 -0.30 22.67
N ARG A 186 12.94 -0.50 23.00
CA ARG A 186 12.51 -1.51 23.97
C ARG A 186 12.13 -2.86 23.37
N ARG A 187 12.38 -3.07 22.07
CA ARG A 187 12.07 -4.33 21.38
C ARG A 187 12.55 -5.56 22.16
N THR A 188 13.81 -5.54 22.58
CA THR A 188 14.43 -6.65 23.34
C THR A 188 13.76 -6.83 24.69
N ASP A 189 13.45 -5.73 25.40
CA ASP A 189 12.80 -5.79 26.71
C ASP A 189 11.41 -6.43 26.60
N TYR A 190 10.62 -6.07 25.57
CA TYR A 190 9.29 -6.63 25.36
C TYR A 190 9.34 -8.14 25.14
N VAL A 191 10.26 -8.62 24.28
CA VAL A 191 10.46 -10.05 24.02
C VAL A 191 10.91 -10.77 25.31
N GLN A 192 11.86 -10.21 26.05
CA GLN A 192 12.34 -10.79 27.31
C GLN A 192 11.25 -10.82 28.40
N SER A 193 10.29 -9.90 28.34
CA SER A 193 9.13 -9.86 29.24
C SER A 193 8.00 -10.81 28.83
N GLY A 194 8.18 -11.60 27.77
CA GLY A 194 7.26 -12.66 27.33
C GLY A 194 6.36 -12.29 26.14
N ALA A 195 6.54 -11.12 25.52
CA ALA A 195 5.82 -10.82 24.28
C ALA A 195 6.36 -11.67 23.11
N ASP A 196 5.46 -12.11 22.24
CA ASP A 196 5.84 -12.83 21.02
C ASP A 196 6.72 -11.94 20.11
N ALA A 197 7.83 -12.49 19.61
CA ALA A 197 8.81 -11.73 18.84
C ALA A 197 8.25 -11.19 17.51
N ASP A 198 7.36 -11.95 16.85
CA ASP A 198 6.72 -11.51 15.60
C ASP A 198 5.70 -10.39 15.87
N VAL A 199 4.96 -10.48 16.97
CA VAL A 199 4.04 -9.41 17.41
C VAL A 199 4.80 -8.12 17.73
N VAL A 200 5.97 -8.23 18.40
CA VAL A 200 6.83 -7.08 18.67
C VAL A 200 7.37 -6.48 17.36
N ASP A 201 7.81 -7.31 16.43
CA ASP A 201 8.31 -6.85 15.12
C ASP A 201 7.23 -6.13 14.31
N VAL A 202 6.00 -6.64 14.32
CA VAL A 202 4.86 -5.97 13.68
C VAL A 202 4.58 -4.62 14.33
N ALA A 203 4.63 -4.52 15.67
CA ALA A 203 4.43 -3.25 16.38
C ALA A 203 5.54 -2.24 16.08
N VAL A 204 6.81 -2.67 15.99
CA VAL A 204 7.93 -1.83 15.56
C VAL A 204 7.69 -1.34 14.13
N ARG A 205 7.29 -2.24 13.21
CA ARG A 205 7.00 -1.88 11.82
C ARG A 205 5.83 -0.89 11.73
N ALA A 206 4.77 -1.08 12.50
CA ALA A 206 3.64 -0.14 12.57
C ALA A 206 4.09 1.25 13.06
N ALA A 207 4.94 1.32 14.09
CA ALA A 207 5.47 2.59 14.57
C ALA A 207 6.33 3.32 13.50
N GLU A 208 7.15 2.59 12.76
CA GLU A 208 7.94 3.13 11.64
C GLU A 208 7.04 3.65 10.50
N LEU A 209 5.96 2.93 10.19
CA LEU A 209 4.97 3.36 9.20
C LEU A 209 4.22 4.60 9.67
N ALA A 210 3.86 4.71 10.95
CA ALA A 210 3.26 5.93 11.49
C ALA A 210 4.17 7.13 11.28
N ARG A 211 5.47 6.98 11.57
CA ARG A 211 6.48 8.03 11.34
C ARG A 211 6.66 8.38 9.87
N SER A 212 6.71 7.37 8.99
CA SER A 212 6.86 7.61 7.53
C SER A 212 5.63 8.30 6.94
N THR A 213 4.43 7.93 7.41
CA THR A 213 3.18 8.59 7.00
C THR A 213 3.14 10.03 7.47
N ASP A 214 3.52 10.31 8.71
CA ASP A 214 3.59 11.67 9.24
C ASP A 214 4.60 12.51 8.45
N ALA A 215 5.78 11.98 8.15
CA ALA A 215 6.78 12.65 7.33
C ALA A 215 6.28 12.93 5.90
N PHE A 216 5.53 12.00 5.30
CA PHE A 216 4.88 12.18 4.00
C PHE A 216 3.85 13.32 4.05
N LEU A 217 2.98 13.33 5.06
CA LEU A 217 1.95 14.37 5.23
C LEU A 217 2.57 15.74 5.54
N ALA A 218 3.61 15.79 6.37
CA ALA A 218 4.35 17.02 6.66
C ALA A 218 5.00 17.60 5.39
N ALA A 219 5.63 16.76 4.57
CA ALA A 219 6.20 17.19 3.29
C ALA A 219 5.12 17.68 2.31
N MET A 220 3.92 17.08 2.31
CA MET A 220 2.77 17.56 1.54
C MET A 220 2.32 18.98 2.01
N ALA A 221 2.39 19.23 3.32
CA ALA A 221 2.02 20.55 3.89
C ALA A 221 3.03 21.65 3.57
N GLU A 222 4.28 21.34 3.27
CA GLU A 222 5.30 22.30 2.86
C GLU A 222 5.08 22.88 1.46
N GLY A 223 4.16 22.33 0.67
CA GLY A 223 3.68 22.86 -0.59
C GLY A 223 4.45 22.45 -1.83
N ALA A 224 4.08 23.03 -2.97
CA ALA A 224 4.50 22.62 -4.31
C ALA A 224 5.99 22.74 -4.60
N SER A 225 6.76 23.49 -3.82
CA SER A 225 8.21 23.64 -3.99
C SER A 225 9.01 22.35 -3.69
N ARG A 226 8.35 21.36 -3.09
CA ARG A 226 8.95 20.05 -2.75
C ARG A 226 8.11 18.88 -3.23
N THR A 227 7.54 18.96 -4.41
CA THR A 227 6.64 17.93 -4.96
C THR A 227 7.27 16.53 -5.06
N TRP A 228 8.59 16.45 -5.16
CA TRP A 228 9.33 15.19 -5.21
C TRP A 228 9.46 14.50 -3.82
N ALA A 229 9.62 15.28 -2.75
CA ALA A 229 9.90 14.71 -1.42
C ALA A 229 8.77 13.80 -0.90
N PRO A 230 7.47 14.17 -0.98
CA PRO A 230 6.39 13.29 -0.54
C PRO A 230 6.40 11.93 -1.26
N ALA A 231 6.51 11.93 -2.59
CA ALA A 231 6.53 10.70 -3.37
C ALA A 231 7.71 9.80 -2.99
N ASN A 232 8.92 10.37 -2.83
CA ASN A 232 10.09 9.63 -2.41
C ASN A 232 9.95 9.06 -0.99
N ILE A 233 9.36 9.80 -0.05
CA ILE A 233 9.13 9.33 1.33
C ILE A 233 8.20 8.12 1.31
N ARG A 234 7.08 8.20 0.56
CA ARG A 234 6.13 7.10 0.44
C ARG A 234 6.76 5.87 -0.21
N ASP A 235 7.41 6.03 -1.37
CA ASP A 235 8.04 4.91 -2.07
C ASP A 235 9.17 4.28 -1.25
N SER A 236 9.94 5.05 -0.49
CA SER A 236 10.93 4.51 0.44
C SER A 236 10.27 3.67 1.55
N ALA A 237 9.19 4.15 2.14
CA ALA A 237 8.45 3.39 3.16
C ALA A 237 7.87 2.08 2.59
N MET A 238 7.40 2.11 1.33
CA MET A 238 6.94 0.90 0.62
C MET A 238 8.07 -0.10 0.40
N VAL A 239 9.26 0.37 0.04
CA VAL A 239 10.45 -0.49 -0.10
C VAL A 239 10.81 -1.14 1.23
N ASP A 240 10.86 -0.37 2.31
CA ASP A 240 11.15 -0.89 3.65
C ASP A 240 10.12 -1.93 4.09
N ALA A 241 8.84 -1.78 3.66
CA ALA A 241 7.81 -2.78 3.89
C ALA A 241 8.06 -4.07 3.09
N VAL A 242 8.42 -3.96 1.81
CA VAL A 242 8.76 -5.13 0.98
C VAL A 242 9.98 -5.86 1.55
N GLU A 243 11.00 -5.13 2.00
CA GLU A 243 12.18 -5.74 2.64
C GLU A 243 11.84 -6.45 3.96
N TRP A 244 10.96 -5.86 4.76
CA TRP A 244 10.45 -6.50 5.96
C TRP A 244 9.70 -7.80 5.64
N VAL A 245 8.93 -7.85 4.55
CA VAL A 245 8.30 -9.09 4.06
C VAL A 245 9.35 -10.09 3.60
N LEU A 246 10.39 -9.67 2.85
CA LEU A 246 11.45 -10.55 2.35
C LEU A 246 12.38 -11.13 3.44
N GLN A 247 12.28 -10.65 4.69
CA GLN A 247 12.90 -11.30 5.85
C GLN A 247 12.08 -12.50 6.36
N ARG A 248 10.80 -12.61 5.95
CA ARG A 248 9.82 -13.62 6.37
C ARG A 248 9.47 -14.60 5.27
N GLU A 249 9.51 -14.13 4.02
CA GLU A 249 9.09 -14.86 2.84
C GLU A 249 10.24 -14.96 1.84
N GLU A 250 10.46 -16.15 1.33
CA GLU A 250 11.55 -16.39 0.37
C GLU A 250 11.22 -15.80 -1.00
N ARG A 251 9.96 -15.98 -1.46
CA ARG A 251 9.50 -15.56 -2.80
C ARG A 251 8.14 -14.90 -2.73
N VAL A 252 8.05 -13.67 -3.21
CA VAL A 252 6.82 -12.86 -3.15
C VAL A 252 6.38 -12.33 -4.50
N VAL A 253 5.06 -12.27 -4.72
CA VAL A 253 4.47 -11.55 -5.84
C VAL A 253 4.04 -10.17 -5.35
N LEU A 254 4.67 -9.12 -5.88
CA LEU A 254 4.30 -7.74 -5.60
C LEU A 254 3.31 -7.26 -6.65
N PHE A 255 2.24 -6.55 -6.26
CA PHE A 255 1.29 -5.94 -7.19
C PHE A 255 1.04 -4.48 -6.83
N ALA A 256 1.32 -3.59 -7.78
CA ALA A 256 1.14 -2.15 -7.62
C ALA A 256 0.96 -1.45 -8.98
N ALA A 257 0.70 -0.13 -8.94
CA ALA A 257 0.74 0.69 -10.14
C ALA A 257 2.10 0.60 -10.86
N ASN A 258 2.10 0.68 -12.18
CA ASN A 258 3.33 0.76 -12.99
C ASN A 258 4.24 1.91 -12.53
N GLY A 259 3.66 2.99 -11.99
CA GLY A 259 4.42 4.10 -11.43
C GLY A 259 5.36 3.68 -10.31
N HIS A 260 4.93 2.75 -9.44
CA HIS A 260 5.74 2.22 -8.35
C HIS A 260 6.64 1.06 -8.78
N THR A 261 6.19 0.18 -9.67
CA THR A 261 6.94 -1.04 -10.02
C THR A 261 8.04 -0.83 -11.06
N ARG A 262 8.04 0.30 -11.79
CA ARG A 262 9.06 0.60 -12.81
C ARG A 262 10.47 0.64 -12.23
N THR A 263 11.44 0.11 -12.96
CA THR A 263 12.87 0.03 -12.54
C THR A 263 13.71 1.24 -12.94
N THR A 264 13.10 2.22 -13.61
CA THR A 264 13.72 3.49 -13.95
C THR A 264 13.04 4.61 -13.18
N PRO A 265 13.75 5.69 -12.82
CA PRO A 265 13.14 6.82 -12.14
C PRO A 265 11.93 7.36 -12.89
N TYR A 266 10.93 7.82 -12.13
CA TYR A 266 9.74 8.45 -12.71
C TYR A 266 10.06 9.90 -13.08
N HIS A 267 9.86 10.24 -14.36
CA HIS A 267 10.07 11.58 -14.87
C HIS A 267 8.95 11.88 -15.87
N ALA A 268 8.19 12.95 -15.67
CA ALA A 268 7.01 13.29 -16.45
C ALA A 268 6.80 14.82 -16.51
N PRO A 269 7.68 15.58 -17.22
CA PRO A 269 7.49 17.02 -17.39
C PRO A 269 6.16 17.34 -18.08
N PRO A 270 5.52 18.46 -17.76
CA PRO A 270 5.96 19.50 -16.84
C PRO A 270 5.62 19.21 -15.37
N PHE A 271 4.99 18.09 -15.04
CA PHE A 271 4.46 17.80 -13.70
C PHE A 271 5.51 17.23 -12.73
N VAL A 272 6.40 16.38 -13.23
CA VAL A 272 7.53 15.82 -12.49
C VAL A 272 8.79 16.13 -13.28
N THR A 273 9.43 17.22 -12.91
CA THR A 273 10.61 17.76 -13.61
C THR A 273 11.92 17.16 -13.13
N GLU A 274 11.93 16.60 -11.92
CA GLU A 274 13.09 15.88 -11.38
C GLU A 274 12.81 14.39 -11.36
N PRO A 275 13.77 13.52 -11.75
CA PRO A 275 13.58 12.08 -11.69
C PRO A 275 13.34 11.59 -10.25
N LEU A 276 12.21 10.91 -10.02
CA LEU A 276 11.84 10.33 -8.73
C LEU A 276 12.21 8.85 -8.68
N ALA A 277 12.97 8.44 -7.67
CA ALA A 277 13.20 7.03 -7.42
C ALA A 277 11.88 6.36 -6.96
N THR A 278 11.53 5.25 -7.60
CA THR A 278 10.33 4.49 -7.32
C THR A 278 10.65 3.22 -6.53
N VAL A 279 9.63 2.52 -6.03
CA VAL A 279 9.80 1.20 -5.39
C VAL A 279 10.64 0.27 -6.28
N GLY A 280 10.27 0.14 -7.55
CA GLY A 280 11.00 -0.71 -8.49
C GLY A 280 12.44 -0.26 -8.74
N THR A 281 12.72 1.05 -8.73
CA THR A 281 14.09 1.58 -8.83
C THR A 281 14.94 1.15 -7.64
N HIS A 282 14.41 1.31 -6.42
CA HIS A 282 15.11 0.91 -5.19
C HIS A 282 15.29 -0.62 -5.11
N LEU A 283 14.23 -1.38 -5.37
CA LEU A 283 14.31 -2.84 -5.36
C LEU A 283 15.26 -3.39 -6.42
N ARG A 284 15.31 -2.77 -7.62
CA ARG A 284 16.28 -3.15 -8.66
C ARG A 284 17.72 -2.94 -8.21
N ALA A 285 18.01 -1.82 -7.53
CA ALA A 285 19.34 -1.53 -7.00
C ALA A 285 19.77 -2.53 -5.92
N ARG A 286 18.82 -3.04 -5.11
CA ARG A 286 19.08 -3.95 -3.99
C ARG A 286 19.07 -5.43 -4.39
N LEU A 287 18.12 -5.83 -5.24
CA LEU A 287 17.88 -7.22 -5.61
C LEU A 287 18.48 -7.61 -6.97
N GLY A 288 18.86 -6.65 -7.79
CA GLY A 288 19.40 -6.94 -9.12
C GLY A 288 18.48 -7.85 -9.94
N TYR A 289 18.97 -9.01 -10.33
CA TYR A 289 18.23 -9.99 -11.13
C TYR A 289 17.22 -10.83 -10.33
N ASP A 290 17.22 -10.76 -8.99
CA ASP A 290 16.19 -11.38 -8.16
C ASP A 290 14.85 -10.65 -8.21
N LEU A 291 14.81 -9.46 -8.83
CA LEU A 291 13.59 -8.76 -9.18
C LEU A 291 13.25 -8.98 -10.66
N ARG A 292 12.01 -9.41 -10.93
CA ARG A 292 11.41 -9.38 -12.27
C ARG A 292 10.20 -8.47 -12.26
N VAL A 293 10.09 -7.60 -13.25
CA VAL A 293 8.96 -6.67 -13.36
C VAL A 293 8.19 -6.97 -14.64
N ILE A 294 6.88 -7.10 -14.52
CA ILE A 294 5.94 -7.29 -15.62
C ILE A 294 4.91 -6.18 -15.53
N GLY A 295 5.03 -5.18 -16.38
CA GLY A 295 4.06 -4.09 -16.48
C GLY A 295 2.89 -4.47 -17.39
N THR A 296 1.69 -3.97 -17.07
CA THR A 296 0.51 -4.09 -17.93
C THR A 296 0.02 -2.72 -18.37
N THR A 297 -0.48 -2.65 -19.60
CA THR A 297 -1.05 -1.42 -20.15
C THR A 297 -2.24 -1.74 -21.05
N PHE A 298 -3.04 -0.73 -21.35
CA PHE A 298 -4.15 -0.85 -22.30
C PHE A 298 -3.60 -0.90 -23.73
N GLY A 299 -4.06 -1.87 -24.52
CA GLY A 299 -3.87 -1.90 -25.95
C GLY A 299 -4.94 -1.11 -26.72
N GLY A 300 -6.05 -0.81 -26.09
CA GLY A 300 -7.20 -0.05 -26.59
C GLY A 300 -8.40 -0.25 -25.69
N GLY A 301 -9.42 0.59 -25.83
CA GLY A 301 -10.66 0.51 -25.03
C GLY A 301 -11.06 1.86 -24.43
N ALA A 302 -12.22 1.88 -23.79
CA ALA A 302 -12.73 3.03 -23.05
C ALA A 302 -12.69 2.73 -21.55
N ALA A 303 -12.04 3.58 -20.76
CA ALA A 303 -12.11 3.54 -19.31
C ALA A 303 -13.12 4.57 -18.82
N VAL A 304 -14.03 4.18 -17.94
CA VAL A 304 -14.94 5.11 -17.27
C VAL A 304 -14.24 5.67 -16.05
N CYS A 305 -13.69 6.85 -16.19
CA CYS A 305 -13.20 7.62 -15.04
C CYS A 305 -14.38 8.39 -14.46
N ARG A 306 -14.87 8.04 -13.25
CA ARG A 306 -15.83 8.89 -12.53
C ARG A 306 -15.08 10.13 -12.05
N ALA A 307 -15.30 11.24 -12.77
CA ALA A 307 -14.62 12.53 -12.59
C ALA A 307 -14.84 13.21 -11.20
N ALA A 308 -15.58 12.59 -10.29
CA ALA A 308 -15.91 13.18 -8.99
C ALA A 308 -14.73 13.24 -7.98
N LEU A 309 -13.55 12.76 -8.36
CA LEU A 309 -12.37 12.72 -7.47
C LEU A 309 -11.18 13.55 -7.95
N CYS A 310 -11.31 14.29 -9.05
CA CYS A 310 -10.28 15.18 -9.58
C CYS A 310 -10.64 16.65 -9.37
N THR A 311 -11.11 17.03 -8.19
CA THR A 311 -11.24 18.45 -7.85
C THR A 311 -9.93 18.94 -7.28
N ALA A 312 -9.35 19.89 -8.00
CA ALA A 312 -8.38 20.91 -7.65
C ALA A 312 -6.90 20.72 -8.03
N ALA A 313 -6.38 19.54 -8.36
CA ALA A 313 -4.95 19.48 -8.75
C ALA A 313 -4.63 18.72 -10.06
N SER A 314 -5.61 18.15 -10.75
CA SER A 314 -5.30 17.24 -11.87
C SER A 314 -6.32 17.18 -13.01
N THR A 315 -7.13 18.20 -13.23
CA THR A 315 -8.05 18.22 -14.41
C THR A 315 -7.27 18.13 -15.73
N THR A 316 -6.02 18.56 -15.77
CA THR A 316 -5.15 18.51 -16.94
C THR A 316 -4.48 17.15 -17.11
N LEU A 317 -4.12 16.47 -16.03
CA LEU A 317 -3.51 15.13 -16.06
C LEU A 317 -4.49 14.05 -16.54
N VAL A 318 -5.75 14.13 -16.10
CA VAL A 318 -6.79 13.19 -16.52
C VAL A 318 -7.15 13.38 -18.00
N ARG A 319 -7.15 14.60 -18.52
CA ARG A 319 -7.36 14.85 -19.95
C ARG A 319 -6.21 14.35 -20.82
N ALA A 320 -4.97 14.46 -20.36
CA ALA A 320 -3.80 13.95 -21.09
C ALA A 320 -3.74 12.41 -21.11
N ALA A 321 -4.18 11.74 -20.05
CA ALA A 321 -4.27 10.28 -20.02
C ALA A 321 -5.48 9.72 -20.82
N CYS A 322 -6.55 10.49 -21.00
CA CYS A 322 -7.72 10.11 -21.78
C CYS A 322 -7.67 10.51 -23.27
N SER A 323 -6.67 11.28 -23.71
CA SER A 323 -6.54 11.74 -25.10
C SER A 323 -5.76 10.80 -26.02
N ILE A 324 -5.67 9.51 -25.71
CA ILE A 324 -5.25 8.52 -26.70
C ILE A 324 -6.38 8.39 -27.71
N SER A 325 -6.10 8.81 -28.93
CA SER A 325 -7.00 8.89 -30.09
C SER A 325 -7.96 7.72 -30.21
N ALA A 326 -9.26 8.06 -30.29
CA ALA A 326 -10.32 7.08 -30.54
C ALA A 326 -10.14 6.46 -31.95
N PRO A 327 -10.14 5.14 -32.08
CA PRO A 327 -10.33 4.49 -33.37
C PRO A 327 -11.80 4.59 -33.81
N PRO A 328 -12.11 4.43 -35.13
CA PRO A 328 -13.44 4.59 -35.66
C PRO A 328 -14.45 3.60 -35.04
N ARG A 329 -15.67 4.06 -34.86
CA ARG A 329 -16.80 3.31 -34.25
C ARG A 329 -17.03 2.00 -35.00
N VAL A 330 -16.92 0.88 -34.25
CA VAL A 330 -17.47 -0.42 -34.65
C VAL A 330 -18.71 -0.70 -33.78
N PRO A 331 -19.86 -1.03 -34.37
CA PRO A 331 -21.08 -1.31 -33.60
C PRO A 331 -21.03 -2.70 -32.98
N ASN A 332 -21.46 -2.77 -31.71
CA ASN A 332 -21.87 -3.99 -31.02
C ASN A 332 -20.86 -5.16 -30.96
N SER A 333 -19.85 -5.06 -30.13
CA SER A 333 -19.27 -6.27 -29.54
C SER A 333 -18.71 -5.97 -28.13
N ARG A 334 -19.19 -6.74 -27.14
CA ARG A 334 -18.81 -6.72 -25.73
C ARG A 334 -17.49 -7.46 -25.46
N TRP A 335 -16.49 -7.34 -26.33
CA TRP A 335 -15.19 -7.96 -26.09
C TRP A 335 -14.09 -6.93 -26.29
N VAL A 336 -13.55 -6.42 -25.17
CA VAL A 336 -12.30 -5.66 -25.22
C VAL A 336 -11.17 -6.67 -25.30
N LEU A 337 -10.58 -6.79 -26.50
CA LEU A 337 -9.35 -7.57 -26.66
C LEU A 337 -8.22 -6.75 -26.02
N MET A 338 -7.82 -7.11 -24.81
CA MET A 338 -6.59 -6.59 -24.22
C MET A 338 -5.40 -7.18 -24.97
N THR A 339 -4.74 -6.37 -25.75
CA THR A 339 -3.38 -6.71 -26.21
C THR A 339 -2.46 -6.50 -25.00
N LEU A 340 -2.08 -7.58 -24.35
CA LEU A 340 -1.13 -7.58 -23.25
C LEU A 340 0.26 -7.29 -23.86
N VAL A 341 0.75 -6.07 -23.74
CA VAL A 341 2.13 -5.75 -24.08
C VAL A 341 2.97 -6.02 -22.83
N MET A 342 3.63 -7.16 -22.80
CA MET A 342 4.61 -7.48 -21.77
C MET A 342 5.91 -6.77 -22.08
N PHE A 343 6.31 -5.86 -21.22
CA PHE A 343 7.69 -5.38 -21.15
C PHE A 343 8.39 -6.12 -20.01
N VAL A 344 9.27 -7.04 -20.36
CA VAL A 344 10.24 -7.58 -19.40
C VAL A 344 11.42 -6.61 -19.40
N MET A 345 11.52 -5.80 -18.35
CA MET A 345 12.66 -4.90 -18.13
C MET A 345 13.56 -5.45 -17.01
#